data_cd3594a5de9c363144f6a8dbf688a23f
#
_entry.id   cd3594a5de9c363144f6a8dbf688a23f
#
_cell.length_a   1.000
_cell.length_b   1.000
_cell.length_c   1.000
_cell.angle_alpha   90.00
_cell.angle_beta   90.00
_cell.angle_gamma   90.00
#
_symmetry.space_group_name_H-M   'P 1'
#
loop_
_entity.id
_entity.type
_entity.pdbx_description
1 polymer ?
#
loop_
_entity_poly.entity_id
_entity_poly.type
_entity_poly.pdbx_seq_one_letter_code
_entity_poly.pdbx_strand_id
1 'polypeptide(L)'
;MSDDNIWTDDWDAGEDWSGGGAKAKRLPRAEVLGATVYELGPGNFAVYHFHHAAEEMLVVLDGEMTMKTEEGERLVRRGEVVMFPVGPAGAHGFRNDGDGKCRYLMASNHPSPEVAEYPELGQITAQASTPSQTGERLWLVYDVPKDG
;
A
#
# COMPACT_ATOMS: atom_id res chain seq x y z
N MET A 1 -5.73 19.49 6.18
CA MET A 1 -4.48 18.80 5.82
C MET A 1 -3.82 18.26 7.07
N SER A 2 -3.31 17.05 7.01
CA SER A 2 -2.50 16.49 8.08
C SER A 2 -1.15 17.20 8.16
N ASP A 3 -0.50 17.13 9.32
CA ASP A 3 0.89 17.56 9.43
C ASP A 3 1.82 16.49 8.78
N ASP A 4 3.10 16.83 8.66
CA ASP A 4 4.10 15.97 8.02
C ASP A 4 4.88 15.11 9.02
N ASN A 5 4.45 15.07 10.27
CA ASN A 5 5.13 14.32 11.32
C ASN A 5 4.63 12.86 11.34
N ILE A 6 5.56 11.92 11.20
CA ILE A 6 5.23 10.49 11.16
C ILE A 6 4.70 9.94 12.49
N TRP A 7 4.83 10.67 13.58
CA TRP A 7 4.44 10.22 14.92
C TRP A 7 3.09 10.76 15.37
N THR A 8 2.54 11.79 14.72
CA THR A 8 1.25 12.34 15.11
C THR A 8 0.09 11.51 14.55
N ASP A 9 -1.07 11.64 15.19
CA ASP A 9 -2.29 10.94 14.80
C ASP A 9 -3.20 11.77 13.90
N ASP A 10 -2.63 12.67 13.14
CA ASP A 10 -3.36 13.51 12.18
C ASP A 10 -3.45 12.80 10.83
N TRP A 11 -4.55 12.11 10.58
CA TRP A 11 -4.75 11.25 9.41
C TRP A 11 -5.50 11.96 8.30
N ASP A 12 -5.05 11.79 7.04
CA ASP A 12 -5.76 12.25 5.85
C ASP A 12 -6.95 11.33 5.54
N ALA A 13 -6.82 10.04 5.81
CA ALA A 13 -7.86 9.06 5.61
C ALA A 13 -7.97 8.15 6.83
N GLY A 14 -9.19 8.00 7.35
CA GLY A 14 -9.51 7.13 8.46
C GLY A 14 -9.71 5.68 8.03
N GLU A 15 -10.17 4.84 8.94
CA GLU A 15 -10.31 3.39 8.70
C GLU A 15 -11.32 3.04 7.60
N ASP A 16 -12.23 3.93 7.26
CA ASP A 16 -13.30 3.67 6.30
C ASP A 16 -12.90 3.83 4.83
N TRP A 17 -11.71 4.38 4.55
CA TRP A 17 -11.33 4.67 3.16
C TRP A 17 -10.92 3.44 2.37
N SER A 18 -10.49 2.38 3.04
CA SER A 18 -10.13 1.11 2.42
C SER A 18 -10.89 -0.03 3.06
N GLY A 19 -11.04 -1.13 2.34
CA GLY A 19 -11.74 -2.30 2.87
C GLY A 19 -11.03 -2.98 4.04
N GLY A 20 -9.75 -2.69 4.27
CA GLY A 20 -8.93 -3.31 5.30
C GLY A 20 -8.81 -2.53 6.60
N GLY A 21 -9.35 -1.33 6.68
CA GLY A 21 -9.33 -0.51 7.89
C GLY A 21 -8.04 0.26 8.17
N ALA A 22 -7.13 0.34 7.21
CA ALA A 22 -5.90 1.11 7.37
C ALA A 22 -6.19 2.62 7.42
N LYS A 23 -5.55 3.33 8.35
CA LYS A 23 -5.47 4.79 8.32
C LYS A 23 -4.29 5.21 7.46
N ALA A 24 -4.37 6.36 6.83
CA ALA A 24 -3.32 6.86 5.95
C ALA A 24 -3.03 8.33 6.15
N LYS A 25 -1.76 8.66 6.10
CA LYS A 25 -1.23 10.03 6.12
C LYS A 25 -0.24 10.17 4.97
N ARG A 26 -0.53 11.03 4.00
CA ARG A 26 0.38 11.32 2.91
C ARG A 26 1.45 12.29 3.37
N LEU A 27 2.68 11.95 3.12
CA LEU A 27 3.83 12.81 3.40
C LEU A 27 4.12 13.74 2.22
N PRO A 28 4.95 14.79 2.42
CA PRO A 28 5.37 15.62 1.31
C PRO A 28 5.98 14.79 0.19
N ARG A 29 5.70 15.19 -1.05
CA ARG A 29 6.14 14.48 -2.23
C ARG A 29 7.06 15.37 -3.07
N ALA A 30 8.18 14.82 -3.55
CA ALA A 30 8.97 15.40 -4.62
C ALA A 30 8.42 14.94 -5.98
N GLU A 31 9.15 15.17 -7.08
CA GLU A 31 8.69 14.80 -8.40
C GLU A 31 8.50 13.29 -8.56
N VAL A 32 9.44 12.50 -8.04
CA VAL A 32 9.46 11.05 -8.15
C VAL A 32 9.19 10.37 -6.82
N LEU A 33 9.86 10.79 -5.76
CA LEU A 33 9.80 10.12 -4.47
C LEU A 33 8.65 10.66 -3.63
N GLY A 34 7.85 9.74 -3.10
CA GLY A 34 6.81 10.04 -2.12
C GLY A 34 6.67 8.92 -1.12
N ALA A 35 5.95 9.18 -0.05
CA ALA A 35 5.70 8.20 0.99
C ALA A 35 4.36 8.44 1.67
N THR A 36 3.79 7.38 2.20
CA THR A 36 2.56 7.40 2.99
C THR A 36 2.79 6.64 4.28
N VAL A 37 2.35 7.20 5.39
CA VAL A 37 2.31 6.50 6.67
C VAL A 37 0.95 5.85 6.82
N TYR A 38 0.96 4.58 7.19
CA TYR A 38 -0.25 3.79 7.46
C TYR A 38 -0.27 3.32 8.90
N GLU A 39 -1.45 3.08 9.41
CA GLU A 39 -1.64 2.43 10.70
C GLU A 39 -2.72 1.36 10.59
N LEU A 40 -2.37 0.16 11.05
CA LEU A 40 -3.30 -0.97 11.14
C LEU A 40 -3.62 -1.20 12.62
N GLY A 41 -4.88 -1.06 12.97
CA GLY A 41 -5.38 -1.56 14.25
C GLY A 41 -5.53 -3.08 14.25
N PRO A 42 -5.83 -3.68 15.42
CA PRO A 42 -6.06 -5.12 15.50
C PRO A 42 -7.14 -5.60 14.53
N GLY A 43 -6.85 -6.67 13.79
CA GLY A 43 -7.75 -7.25 12.79
C GLY A 43 -7.76 -6.55 11.44
N ASN A 44 -7.10 -5.42 11.30
CA ASN A 44 -7.06 -4.67 10.04
C ASN A 44 -5.94 -5.20 9.13
N PHE A 45 -6.08 -4.94 7.82
CA PHE A 45 -5.19 -5.50 6.82
C PHE A 45 -5.02 -4.58 5.60
N ALA A 46 -3.95 -4.80 4.85
CA ALA A 46 -3.72 -4.25 3.53
C ALA A 46 -3.67 -5.39 2.51
N VAL A 47 -4.40 -5.25 1.43
CA VAL A 47 -4.63 -6.32 0.44
C VAL A 47 -3.32 -6.70 -0.26
N TYR A 48 -3.11 -8.00 -0.46
CA TYR A 48 -1.98 -8.56 -1.20
C TYR A 48 -2.00 -8.09 -2.65
N HIS A 49 -0.90 -7.50 -3.11
CA HIS A 49 -0.79 -6.95 -4.46
C HIS A 49 0.66 -6.78 -4.88
N PHE A 50 0.87 -6.57 -6.18
CA PHE A 50 2.17 -6.18 -6.72
C PHE A 50 1.99 -5.13 -7.82
N HIS A 51 3.09 -4.44 -8.13
CA HIS A 51 3.13 -3.33 -9.07
C HIS A 51 3.95 -3.69 -10.30
N HIS A 52 3.57 -3.14 -11.45
CA HIS A 52 4.32 -3.32 -12.69
C HIS A 52 5.39 -2.25 -12.92
N ALA A 53 5.27 -1.10 -12.29
CA ALA A 53 6.22 0.00 -12.47
C ALA A 53 6.72 0.59 -11.14
N ALA A 54 5.92 0.56 -10.08
CA ALA A 54 6.34 1.10 -8.79
C ALA A 54 7.25 0.15 -8.03
N GLU A 55 8.36 0.67 -7.57
CA GLU A 55 9.13 0.06 -6.49
C GLU A 55 8.67 0.64 -5.16
N GLU A 56 8.66 -0.16 -4.11
CA GLU A 56 8.24 0.29 -2.79
C GLU A 56 9.23 -0.13 -1.71
N MET A 57 9.31 0.69 -0.66
CA MET A 57 10.10 0.39 0.54
C MET A 57 9.19 0.48 1.76
N LEU A 58 9.15 -0.59 2.55
CA LEU A 58 8.49 -0.63 3.84
C LEU A 58 9.48 -0.24 4.93
N VAL A 59 9.06 0.64 5.83
CA VAL A 59 9.73 0.89 7.11
C VAL A 59 8.68 0.71 8.21
N VAL A 60 8.88 -0.26 9.09
CA VAL A 60 7.99 -0.42 10.25
C VAL A 60 8.41 0.59 11.32
N LEU A 61 7.52 1.52 11.64
CA LEU A 61 7.79 2.62 12.58
C LEU A 61 7.51 2.24 14.02
N ASP A 62 6.43 1.49 14.25
CA ASP A 62 6.04 1.08 15.61
C ASP A 62 5.12 -0.14 15.55
N GLY A 63 5.22 -1.00 16.57
CA GLY A 63 4.43 -2.22 16.64
C GLY A 63 4.97 -3.33 15.72
N GLU A 64 4.09 -4.28 15.43
CA GLU A 64 4.41 -5.40 14.55
C GLU A 64 3.17 -5.82 13.75
N MET A 65 3.41 -6.45 12.61
CA MET A 65 2.35 -7.00 11.77
C MET A 65 2.85 -8.22 11.00
N THR A 66 1.93 -9.03 10.51
CA THR A 66 2.24 -10.15 9.63
C THR A 66 2.36 -9.65 8.20
N MET A 67 3.48 -9.92 7.56
CA MET A 67 3.71 -9.63 6.16
C MET A 67 3.62 -10.92 5.35
N LYS A 68 2.78 -10.90 4.30
CA LYS A 68 2.69 -11.98 3.31
C LYS A 68 3.47 -11.57 2.06
N THR A 69 4.31 -12.48 1.56
CA THR A 69 5.01 -12.37 0.28
C THR A 69 4.92 -13.71 -0.45
N GLU A 70 5.56 -13.83 -1.62
CA GLU A 70 5.65 -15.12 -2.31
C GLU A 70 6.34 -16.21 -1.49
N GLU A 71 7.20 -15.81 -0.55
CA GLU A 71 7.94 -16.76 0.31
C GLU A 71 7.11 -17.26 1.50
N GLY A 72 5.92 -16.72 1.70
CA GLY A 72 5.05 -17.04 2.82
C GLY A 72 4.84 -15.86 3.76
N GLU A 73 4.48 -16.14 4.99
CA GLU A 73 4.17 -15.13 6.00
C GLU A 73 5.25 -15.06 7.06
N ARG A 74 5.55 -13.84 7.53
CA ARG A 74 6.41 -13.61 8.69
C ARG A 74 6.02 -12.33 9.41
N LEU A 75 6.39 -12.22 10.68
CA LEU A 75 6.27 -10.96 11.41
C LEU A 75 7.33 -9.97 10.95
N VAL A 76 6.92 -8.72 10.81
CA VAL A 76 7.81 -7.57 10.67
C VAL A 76 7.56 -6.63 11.83
N ARG A 77 8.63 -6.10 12.39
CA ARG A 77 8.62 -5.35 13.65
C ARG A 77 9.26 -3.98 13.48
N ARG A 78 9.02 -3.12 14.45
CA ARG A 78 9.60 -1.78 14.54
C ARG A 78 11.08 -1.80 14.15
N GLY A 79 11.45 -0.92 13.21
CA GLY A 79 12.81 -0.75 12.72
C GLY A 79 13.19 -1.60 11.51
N GLU A 80 12.36 -2.58 11.13
CA GLU A 80 12.63 -3.39 9.93
C GLU A 80 12.32 -2.62 8.66
N VAL A 81 13.17 -2.83 7.65
CA VAL A 81 13.04 -2.25 6.31
C VAL A 81 12.97 -3.38 5.30
N VAL A 82 11.99 -3.34 4.41
CA VAL A 82 11.80 -4.35 3.36
C VAL A 82 11.62 -3.66 2.02
N MET A 83 12.31 -4.14 0.98
CA MET A 83 12.18 -3.61 -0.37
C MET A 83 11.28 -4.53 -1.21
N PHE A 84 10.40 -3.91 -1.99
CA PHE A 84 9.50 -4.61 -2.91
C PHE A 84 9.80 -4.19 -4.34
N PRO A 85 10.51 -5.02 -5.11
CA PRO A 85 10.72 -4.75 -6.54
C PRO A 85 9.41 -4.86 -7.33
N VAL A 86 9.44 -4.44 -8.58
CA VAL A 86 8.28 -4.62 -9.48
C VAL A 86 8.02 -6.11 -9.74
N GLY A 87 6.80 -6.43 -10.06
CA GLY A 87 6.38 -7.78 -10.43
C GLY A 87 6.06 -8.67 -9.23
N PRO A 88 5.72 -9.94 -9.50
CA PRO A 88 5.30 -10.88 -8.46
C PRO A 88 6.31 -11.07 -7.32
N ALA A 89 7.60 -10.95 -7.61
CA ALA A 89 8.65 -11.03 -6.58
C ALA A 89 8.54 -9.93 -5.52
N GLY A 90 7.90 -8.82 -5.84
CA GLY A 90 7.63 -7.73 -4.91
C GLY A 90 6.23 -7.73 -4.32
N ALA A 91 5.45 -8.78 -4.56
CA ALA A 91 4.10 -8.88 -4.03
C ALA A 91 4.10 -8.90 -2.49
N HIS A 92 3.16 -8.17 -1.91
CA HIS A 92 3.05 -8.09 -0.46
C HIS A 92 1.64 -7.76 -0.01
N GLY A 93 1.30 -8.22 1.17
CA GLY A 93 0.11 -7.85 1.92
C GLY A 93 0.46 -7.82 3.40
N PHE A 94 -0.32 -7.11 4.19
CA PHE A 94 -0.09 -6.96 5.61
C PHE A 94 -1.36 -7.28 6.39
N ARG A 95 -1.18 -7.84 7.59
CA ARG A 95 -2.28 -8.15 8.48
C ARG A 95 -1.83 -7.93 9.93
N ASN A 96 -2.65 -7.23 10.70
CA ASN A 96 -2.38 -7.08 12.12
C ASN A 96 -3.18 -8.12 12.92
N ASP A 97 -2.50 -9.19 13.30
CA ASP A 97 -3.07 -10.28 14.09
C ASP A 97 -2.87 -10.07 15.61
N GLY A 98 -2.19 -9.00 16.00
CA GLY A 98 -1.93 -8.67 17.39
C GLY A 98 -3.07 -7.86 18.02
N ASP A 99 -2.85 -7.43 19.25
CA ASP A 99 -3.80 -6.62 20.03
C ASP A 99 -3.36 -5.15 20.16
N GLY A 100 -2.22 -4.78 19.58
CA GLY A 100 -1.72 -3.41 19.49
C GLY A 100 -1.75 -2.89 18.06
N LYS A 101 -1.52 -1.59 17.90
CA LYS A 101 -1.45 -0.94 16.59
C LYS A 101 -0.09 -1.17 15.94
N CYS A 102 -0.06 -1.22 14.62
CA CYS A 102 1.18 -1.22 13.83
C CYS A 102 1.19 0.00 12.91
N ARG A 103 2.21 0.83 13.05
CA ARG A 103 2.43 1.99 12.18
C ARG A 103 3.61 1.73 11.27
N TYR A 104 3.43 1.98 9.97
CA TYR A 104 4.48 1.76 8.99
C TYR A 104 4.45 2.82 7.89
N LEU A 105 5.58 2.98 7.23
CA LEU A 105 5.76 3.90 6.12
C LEU A 105 6.05 3.09 4.85
N MET A 106 5.37 3.46 3.77
CA MET A 106 5.66 2.96 2.42
C MET A 106 6.15 4.11 1.57
N ALA A 107 7.40 4.01 1.12
CA ALA A 107 7.96 4.93 0.15
C ALA A 107 7.89 4.31 -1.25
N SER A 108 7.70 5.15 -2.26
CA SER A 108 7.55 4.70 -3.64
C SER A 108 8.03 5.78 -4.62
N ASN A 109 8.41 5.35 -5.82
CA ASN A 109 8.76 6.23 -6.92
C ASN A 109 7.54 6.77 -7.70
N HIS A 110 6.33 6.37 -7.31
CA HIS A 110 5.06 6.85 -7.87
C HIS A 110 5.04 7.02 -9.38
N PRO A 111 5.30 5.97 -10.17
CA PRO A 111 5.32 6.08 -11.62
C PRO A 111 3.91 6.33 -12.18
N SER A 112 3.85 6.94 -13.36
CA SER A 112 2.64 7.10 -14.13
C SER A 112 2.94 6.83 -15.60
N PRO A 113 2.17 5.96 -16.29
CA PRO A 113 1.09 5.14 -15.76
C PRO A 113 1.58 4.01 -14.85
N GLU A 114 0.67 3.48 -14.03
CA GLU A 114 0.94 2.37 -13.13
C GLU A 114 -0.13 1.30 -13.29
N VAL A 115 0.29 0.04 -13.24
CA VAL A 115 -0.59 -1.12 -13.20
C VAL A 115 -0.27 -1.92 -11.94
N ALA A 116 -1.30 -2.28 -11.18
CA ALA A 116 -1.17 -3.12 -10.01
C ALA A 116 -2.10 -4.33 -10.13
N GLU A 117 -1.66 -5.48 -9.64
CA GLU A 117 -2.47 -6.69 -9.62
C GLU A 117 -2.74 -7.15 -8.20
N TYR A 118 -3.98 -7.56 -7.98
CA TYR A 118 -4.51 -8.05 -6.70
C TYR A 118 -4.92 -9.51 -6.86
N PRO A 119 -3.97 -10.46 -6.75
CA PRO A 119 -4.25 -11.87 -7.08
C PRO A 119 -5.37 -12.49 -6.26
N GLU A 120 -5.50 -12.12 -4.99
CA GLU A 120 -6.54 -12.66 -4.12
C GLU A 120 -7.94 -12.12 -4.44
N LEU A 121 -8.03 -10.95 -5.09
CA LEU A 121 -9.28 -10.36 -5.53
C LEU A 121 -9.61 -10.70 -6.99
N GLY A 122 -8.65 -11.24 -7.74
CA GLY A 122 -8.79 -11.44 -9.18
C GLY A 122 -8.96 -10.14 -9.94
N GLN A 123 -8.25 -9.07 -9.52
CA GLN A 123 -8.37 -7.74 -10.11
C GLN A 123 -7.03 -7.19 -10.56
N ILE A 124 -7.08 -6.39 -11.63
CA ILE A 124 -5.96 -5.59 -12.12
C ILE A 124 -6.44 -4.15 -12.19
N THR A 125 -5.66 -3.22 -11.66
CA THR A 125 -5.93 -1.79 -11.75
C THR A 125 -4.92 -1.09 -12.63
N ALA A 126 -5.36 -0.07 -13.37
CA ALA A 126 -4.49 0.81 -14.15
C ALA A 126 -4.84 2.25 -13.84
N GLN A 127 -3.82 3.08 -13.65
CA GLN A 127 -4.01 4.50 -13.37
C GLN A 127 -2.94 5.34 -14.05
N ALA A 128 -3.29 6.58 -14.35
CA ALA A 128 -2.36 7.55 -14.90
C ALA A 128 -2.69 8.95 -14.41
N SER A 129 -1.66 9.76 -14.20
CA SER A 129 -1.83 11.17 -13.85
C SER A 129 -2.22 12.03 -15.04
N THR A 130 -1.89 11.57 -16.27
CA THR A 130 -2.33 12.22 -17.51
C THR A 130 -3.85 12.09 -17.62
N PRO A 131 -4.59 13.19 -17.88
CA PRO A 131 -6.04 13.11 -18.04
C PRO A 131 -6.45 12.20 -19.21
N SER A 132 -7.53 11.46 -19.02
CA SER A 132 -8.14 10.65 -20.08
C SER A 132 -8.88 11.55 -21.09
N GLN A 133 -9.43 10.94 -22.13
CA GLN A 133 -10.27 11.65 -23.10
C GLN A 133 -11.49 12.34 -22.50
N THR A 134 -11.91 11.94 -21.28
CA THR A 134 -13.00 12.59 -20.55
C THR A 134 -12.54 13.82 -19.75
N GLY A 135 -11.22 14.08 -19.68
CA GLY A 135 -10.62 15.12 -18.87
C GLY A 135 -10.37 14.71 -17.44
N GLU A 136 -10.82 13.54 -17.04
CA GLU A 136 -10.62 13.00 -15.69
C GLU A 136 -9.35 12.14 -15.61
N ARG A 137 -8.85 11.96 -14.38
CA ARG A 137 -7.74 11.04 -14.13
C ARG A 137 -8.12 9.64 -14.58
N LEU A 138 -7.21 8.95 -15.28
CA LEU A 138 -7.43 7.58 -15.68
C LEU A 138 -7.41 6.65 -14.46
N TRP A 139 -8.49 5.91 -14.29
CA TRP A 139 -8.62 4.86 -13.28
C TRP A 139 -9.46 3.73 -13.84
N LEU A 140 -8.86 2.56 -13.99
CA LEU A 140 -9.52 1.36 -14.53
C LEU A 140 -9.36 0.20 -13.57
N VAL A 141 -10.42 -0.59 -13.44
CA VAL A 141 -10.40 -1.88 -12.74
C VAL A 141 -10.83 -2.96 -13.71
N TYR A 142 -10.01 -3.97 -13.87
CA TYR A 142 -10.29 -5.12 -14.71
C TYR A 142 -10.46 -6.36 -13.82
N ASP A 143 -11.58 -7.03 -13.95
CA ASP A 143 -11.83 -8.31 -13.27
C ASP A 143 -11.27 -9.43 -14.11
N VAL A 144 -10.27 -10.14 -13.57
CA VAL A 144 -9.65 -11.27 -14.27
C VAL A 144 -10.67 -12.40 -14.35
N PRO A 145 -10.97 -12.93 -15.57
CA PRO A 145 -11.90 -14.04 -15.69
C PRO A 145 -11.40 -15.25 -14.91
N LYS A 146 -12.30 -15.88 -14.17
CA LYS A 146 -12.01 -17.18 -13.58
C LYS A 146 -12.03 -18.20 -14.70
N ASP A 147 -10.99 -19.01 -14.79
CA ASP A 147 -10.98 -20.13 -15.72
C ASP A 147 -12.14 -21.04 -15.38
N GLY A 148 -12.97 -21.26 -16.39
CA GLY A 148 -14.17 -22.07 -16.24
C GLY A 148 -13.87 -23.55 -16.02
#